data_db361b01aea4d3b64fa88dc605a7e2de
#
_entry.id   db361b01aea4d3b64fa88dc605a7e2de
#
_cell.length_a   1.000
_cell.length_b   1.000
_cell.length_c   1.000
_cell.angle_alpha   90.00
_cell.angle_beta   90.00
_cell.angle_gamma   90.00
#
_symmetry.space_group_name_H-M   'P 1'
#
loop_
_entity.id
_entity.type
_entity.pdbx_description
1 polymer ?
#
loop_
_entity_poly.entity_id
_entity_poly.type
_entity_poly.pdbx_seq_one_letter_code
_entity_poly.pdbx_strand_id
1 'polypeptide(L)'
;MDFNYEVSRSLAACEGALLVVDATQGVEAQTLANTYLAMEHDLEILPVFNKIDLPAADPQRVKDEVENILALPAQDAPEISAKQGINISAVLEDIVQNIPAPQGNPSAPLKALIFDSQYDPYVGVVVYFRVMEGTLKKGMQVRMMASGARYSVLDCGY
;
A
#
# COMPACT_ATOMS: atom_id res chain seq x y z
N MET A 1 -2.11 20.80 4.16
CA MET A 1 -1.96 19.57 4.96
C MET A 1 -1.10 18.65 4.13
N ASP A 2 0.06 18.29 4.59
CA ASP A 2 1.05 17.58 3.77
C ASP A 2 0.83 16.06 3.89
N PHE A 3 -0.20 15.55 3.18
CA PHE A 3 -0.48 14.11 3.11
C PHE A 3 0.62 13.32 2.37
N ASN A 4 1.49 13.99 1.60
CA ASN A 4 2.52 13.34 0.81
C ASN A 4 3.53 12.59 1.69
N TYR A 5 3.87 13.13 2.87
CA TYR A 5 4.83 12.50 3.76
C TYR A 5 4.30 11.18 4.36
N GLU A 6 3.05 11.16 4.81
CA GLU A 6 2.42 9.95 5.38
C GLU A 6 2.22 8.88 4.30
N VAL A 7 1.76 9.29 3.11
CA VAL A 7 1.59 8.39 1.96
C VAL A 7 2.93 7.79 1.55
N SER A 8 3.97 8.59 1.41
CA SER A 8 5.31 8.12 1.03
C SER A 8 5.87 7.10 2.03
N ARG A 9 5.68 7.30 3.33
CA ARG A 9 6.13 6.34 4.35
C ARG A 9 5.37 5.02 4.29
N SER A 10 4.07 5.06 4.04
CA SER A 10 3.24 3.86 3.88
C SER A 10 3.65 3.09 2.62
N LEU A 11 3.87 3.79 1.50
CA LEU A 11 4.32 3.18 0.25
C LEU A 11 5.70 2.51 0.40
N ALA A 12 6.63 3.13 1.13
CA ALA A 12 7.94 2.54 1.41
C ALA A 12 7.87 1.19 2.17
N ALA A 13 6.73 0.88 2.76
CA ALA A 13 6.49 -0.39 3.45
C ALA A 13 5.78 -1.45 2.59
N CYS A 14 5.58 -1.20 1.29
CA CYS A 14 4.83 -2.08 0.38
C CYS A 14 5.70 -2.57 -0.77
N GLU A 15 5.32 -3.67 -1.41
CA GLU A 15 5.86 -4.16 -2.68
C GLU A 15 5.01 -3.76 -3.87
N GLY A 16 3.76 -3.40 -3.65
CA GLY A 16 2.84 -2.98 -4.69
C GLY A 16 1.73 -2.11 -4.14
N ALA A 17 0.99 -1.49 -5.04
CA ALA A 17 -0.13 -0.61 -4.73
C ALA A 17 -1.30 -0.88 -5.67
N LEU A 18 -2.51 -0.84 -5.13
CA LEU A 18 -3.73 -0.81 -5.93
C LEU A 18 -4.08 0.63 -6.27
N LEU A 19 -4.15 0.94 -7.55
CA LEU A 19 -4.65 2.22 -8.04
C LEU A 19 -6.16 2.10 -8.27
N VAL A 20 -6.95 2.41 -7.25
CA VAL A 20 -8.40 2.34 -7.32
C VAL A 20 -8.95 3.62 -7.94
N VAL A 21 -9.48 3.50 -9.16
CA VAL A 21 -10.04 4.61 -9.94
C VAL A 21 -11.56 4.51 -9.98
N ASP A 22 -12.24 5.64 -9.79
CA ASP A 22 -13.70 5.75 -9.92
C ASP A 22 -14.11 5.73 -11.39
N ALA A 23 -14.85 4.69 -11.81
CA ALA A 23 -15.29 4.52 -13.19
C ALA A 23 -16.26 5.61 -13.68
N THR A 24 -16.76 6.46 -12.79
CA THR A 24 -17.60 7.61 -13.17
C THR A 24 -16.80 8.90 -13.37
N GLN A 25 -15.73 9.08 -12.58
CA GLN A 25 -14.96 10.33 -12.56
C GLN A 25 -13.69 10.25 -13.42
N GLY A 26 -13.00 9.11 -13.40
CA GLY A 26 -11.73 8.93 -14.11
C GLY A 26 -10.51 9.38 -13.31
N VAL A 27 -9.47 9.79 -14.01
CA VAL A 27 -8.18 10.18 -13.41
C VAL A 27 -8.24 11.61 -12.89
N GLU A 28 -8.17 11.77 -11.57
CA GLU A 28 -8.16 13.06 -10.89
C GLU A 28 -6.73 13.50 -10.51
N ALA A 29 -6.55 14.77 -10.13
CA ALA A 29 -5.24 15.30 -9.75
C ALA A 29 -4.58 14.53 -8.60
N GLN A 30 -5.37 14.05 -7.64
CA GLN A 30 -4.87 13.25 -6.52
C GLN A 30 -4.46 11.84 -6.95
N THR A 31 -5.17 11.26 -7.92
CA THR A 31 -4.80 9.99 -8.55
C THR A 31 -3.41 10.10 -9.17
N LEU A 32 -3.17 11.16 -9.95
CA LEU A 32 -1.85 11.46 -10.54
C LEU A 32 -0.76 11.57 -9.47
N ALA A 33 -0.96 12.40 -8.46
CA ALA A 33 0.04 12.66 -7.43
C ALA A 33 0.42 11.39 -6.66
N ASN A 34 -0.57 10.58 -6.28
CA ASN A 34 -0.33 9.34 -5.55
C ASN A 34 0.32 8.27 -6.43
N THR A 35 -0.04 8.20 -7.71
CA THR A 35 0.58 7.27 -8.66
C THR A 35 2.06 7.58 -8.86
N TYR A 36 2.42 8.86 -9.03
CA TYR A 36 3.84 9.25 -9.13
C TYR A 36 4.62 8.93 -7.87
N LEU A 37 4.04 9.15 -6.68
CA LEU A 37 4.68 8.74 -5.42
C LEU A 37 4.90 7.21 -5.36
N ALA A 38 3.95 6.40 -5.82
CA ALA A 38 4.12 4.95 -5.89
C ALA A 38 5.22 4.54 -6.87
N MET A 39 5.32 5.21 -8.02
CA MET A 39 6.39 5.00 -9.00
C MET A 39 7.77 5.38 -8.43
N GLU A 40 7.88 6.46 -7.67
CA GLU A 40 9.14 6.86 -6.98
C GLU A 40 9.63 5.80 -5.99
N HIS A 41 8.74 4.98 -5.45
CA HIS A 41 9.06 3.85 -4.58
C HIS A 41 9.27 2.52 -5.31
N ASP A 42 9.28 2.54 -6.65
CA ASP A 42 9.48 1.36 -7.51
C ASP A 42 8.45 0.23 -7.22
N LEU A 43 7.20 0.61 -6.92
CA LEU A 43 6.13 -0.33 -6.61
C LEU A 43 5.47 -0.86 -7.87
N GLU A 44 5.06 -2.13 -7.84
CA GLU A 44 4.11 -2.67 -8.82
C GLU A 44 2.75 -2.01 -8.61
N ILE A 45 2.21 -1.36 -9.65
CA ILE A 45 0.95 -0.62 -9.57
C ILE A 45 -0.12 -1.33 -10.39
N LEU A 46 -1.16 -1.82 -9.71
CA LEU A 46 -2.27 -2.53 -10.32
C LEU A 46 -3.51 -1.62 -10.38
N PRO A 47 -3.96 -1.19 -11.58
CA PRO A 47 -5.19 -0.43 -11.73
C PRO A 47 -6.42 -1.29 -11.41
N VAL A 48 -7.42 -0.68 -10.75
CA VAL A 48 -8.71 -1.30 -10.43
C VAL A 48 -9.81 -0.26 -10.64
N PHE A 49 -10.82 -0.58 -11.44
CA PHE A 49 -11.90 0.34 -11.78
C PHE A 49 -13.13 0.06 -10.92
N ASN A 50 -13.44 0.96 -10.00
CA ASN A 50 -14.51 0.79 -9.02
C ASN A 50 -15.75 1.58 -9.38
N LYS A 51 -16.88 1.20 -8.76
CA LYS A 51 -18.21 1.81 -8.90
C LYS A 51 -18.86 1.52 -10.26
N ILE A 52 -18.60 0.38 -10.87
CA ILE A 52 -19.23 -0.03 -12.15
C ILE A 52 -20.75 -0.23 -12.03
N ASP A 53 -21.28 -0.30 -10.82
CA ASP A 53 -22.71 -0.40 -10.53
C ASP A 53 -23.48 0.92 -10.73
N LEU A 54 -22.78 2.03 -10.90
CA LEU A 54 -23.41 3.34 -11.10
C LEU A 54 -23.76 3.58 -12.57
N PRO A 55 -24.93 4.21 -12.86
CA PRO A 55 -25.38 4.44 -14.24
C PRO A 55 -24.44 5.35 -15.07
N ALA A 56 -23.63 6.19 -14.40
CA ALA A 56 -22.67 7.08 -15.05
C ALA A 56 -21.28 6.43 -15.22
N ALA A 57 -21.11 5.16 -14.84
CA ALA A 57 -19.84 4.49 -14.99
C ALA A 57 -19.51 4.22 -16.47
N ASP A 58 -18.29 4.57 -16.86
CA ASP A 58 -17.71 4.28 -18.17
C ASP A 58 -16.29 3.72 -18.00
N PRO A 59 -16.18 2.42 -17.65
CA PRO A 59 -14.90 1.80 -17.39
C PRO A 59 -13.92 1.89 -18.57
N GLN A 60 -14.41 1.73 -19.80
CA GLN A 60 -13.55 1.76 -20.98
C GLN A 60 -12.89 3.12 -21.16
N ARG A 61 -13.64 4.21 -21.07
CA ARG A 61 -13.10 5.57 -21.13
C ARG A 61 -12.03 5.78 -20.06
N VAL A 62 -12.28 5.31 -18.83
CA VAL A 62 -11.36 5.51 -17.72
C VAL A 62 -10.10 4.64 -17.85
N LYS A 63 -10.19 3.44 -18.42
CA LYS A 63 -9.03 2.61 -18.79
C LYS A 63 -8.14 3.33 -19.80
N ASP A 64 -8.74 3.90 -20.83
CA ASP A 64 -8.02 4.67 -21.85
C ASP A 64 -7.35 5.92 -21.24
N GLU A 65 -7.99 6.60 -20.28
CA GLU A 65 -7.40 7.70 -19.53
C GLU A 65 -6.17 7.24 -18.72
N VAL A 66 -6.26 6.13 -17.99
CA VAL A 66 -5.15 5.59 -17.20
C VAL A 66 -3.96 5.25 -18.09
N GLU A 67 -4.17 4.59 -19.23
CA GLU A 67 -3.09 4.27 -20.17
C GLU A 67 -2.46 5.52 -20.79
N ASN A 68 -3.28 6.47 -21.22
CA ASN A 68 -2.78 7.67 -21.89
C ASN A 68 -2.10 8.67 -20.94
N ILE A 69 -2.56 8.79 -19.70
CA ILE A 69 -2.07 9.81 -18.76
C ILE A 69 -0.98 9.24 -17.85
N LEU A 70 -1.14 7.99 -17.37
CA LEU A 70 -0.25 7.37 -16.39
C LEU A 70 0.73 6.36 -17.01
N ALA A 71 0.53 6.00 -18.29
CA ALA A 71 1.27 4.97 -19.00
C ALA A 71 1.27 3.60 -18.28
N LEU A 72 0.22 3.30 -17.52
CA LEU A 72 0.01 2.02 -16.86
C LEU A 72 -0.89 1.13 -17.73
N PRO A 73 -0.58 -0.16 -17.93
CA PRO A 73 -1.48 -1.08 -18.63
C PRO A 73 -2.79 -1.23 -17.86
N ALA A 74 -3.93 -1.00 -18.51
CA ALA A 74 -5.21 -0.92 -17.84
C ALA A 74 -6.34 -1.71 -18.52
N GLN A 75 -6.16 -2.17 -19.77
CA GLN A 75 -7.25 -2.81 -20.54
C GLN A 75 -7.76 -4.09 -19.87
N ASP A 76 -6.87 -4.89 -19.32
CA ASP A 76 -7.23 -6.15 -18.65
C ASP A 76 -7.47 -5.98 -17.14
N ALA A 77 -7.40 -4.76 -16.62
CA ALA A 77 -7.54 -4.48 -15.19
C ALA A 77 -8.99 -4.75 -14.69
N PRO A 78 -9.14 -5.22 -13.45
CA PRO A 78 -10.44 -5.58 -12.89
C PRO A 78 -11.42 -4.41 -12.80
N GLU A 79 -12.65 -4.66 -13.24
CA GLU A 79 -13.80 -3.77 -13.10
C GLU A 79 -14.68 -4.27 -11.95
N ILE A 80 -14.85 -3.47 -10.91
CA ILE A 80 -15.47 -3.90 -9.66
C ILE A 80 -16.59 -2.96 -9.17
N SER A 81 -17.43 -3.50 -8.33
CA SER A 81 -18.21 -2.71 -7.37
C SER A 81 -17.89 -3.19 -5.96
N ALA A 82 -17.09 -2.43 -5.24
CA ALA A 82 -16.77 -2.73 -3.84
C ALA A 82 -18.04 -2.72 -2.97
N LYS A 83 -19.00 -1.82 -3.27
CA LYS A 83 -20.27 -1.72 -2.57
C LYS A 83 -21.15 -2.95 -2.77
N GLN A 84 -21.18 -3.51 -3.97
CA GLN A 84 -22.02 -4.67 -4.32
C GLN A 84 -21.27 -6.01 -4.19
N GLY A 85 -19.95 -5.98 -3.92
CA GLY A 85 -19.11 -7.17 -3.88
C GLY A 85 -18.85 -7.80 -5.26
N ILE A 86 -19.02 -7.04 -6.35
CA ILE A 86 -18.83 -7.55 -7.71
C ILE A 86 -17.33 -7.60 -8.03
N ASN A 87 -16.85 -8.73 -8.54
CA ASN A 87 -15.49 -8.99 -9.02
C ASN A 87 -14.36 -8.75 -7.99
N ILE A 88 -14.65 -8.76 -6.70
CA ILE A 88 -13.61 -8.55 -5.66
C ILE A 88 -12.57 -9.69 -5.68
N SER A 89 -12.99 -10.93 -5.96
CA SER A 89 -12.06 -12.06 -6.09
C SER A 89 -11.04 -11.87 -7.20
N ALA A 90 -11.41 -11.21 -8.31
CA ALA A 90 -10.48 -10.92 -9.40
C ALA A 90 -9.34 -9.99 -8.97
N VAL A 91 -9.63 -8.99 -8.13
CA VAL A 91 -8.59 -8.11 -7.56
C VAL A 91 -7.65 -8.90 -6.65
N LEU A 92 -8.18 -9.81 -5.82
CA LEU A 92 -7.35 -10.62 -4.92
C LEU A 92 -6.43 -11.57 -5.70
N GLU A 93 -6.94 -12.17 -6.78
CA GLU A 93 -6.13 -13.00 -7.66
C GLU A 93 -5.05 -12.19 -8.38
N ASP A 94 -5.38 -10.99 -8.85
CA ASP A 94 -4.45 -10.07 -9.50
C ASP A 94 -3.29 -9.68 -8.56
N ILE A 95 -3.61 -9.36 -7.29
CA ILE A 95 -2.61 -9.11 -6.24
C ILE A 95 -1.65 -10.30 -6.08
N VAL A 96 -2.20 -11.52 -5.96
CA VAL A 96 -1.39 -12.73 -5.74
C VAL A 96 -0.50 -13.06 -6.94
N GLN A 97 -0.96 -12.77 -8.14
CA GLN A 97 -0.23 -13.07 -9.38
C GLN A 97 0.84 -12.04 -9.71
N ASN A 98 0.58 -10.75 -9.46
CA ASN A 98 1.38 -9.67 -10.00
C ASN A 98 2.17 -8.88 -8.95
N ILE A 99 1.74 -8.82 -7.68
CA ILE A 99 2.56 -8.19 -6.64
C ILE A 99 3.60 -9.17 -6.12
N PRO A 100 4.89 -8.84 -6.15
CA PRO A 100 5.94 -9.74 -5.67
C PRO A 100 5.80 -10.00 -4.17
N ALA A 101 6.09 -11.22 -3.75
CA ALA A 101 6.11 -11.56 -2.34
C ALA A 101 7.20 -10.79 -1.58
N PRO A 102 6.99 -10.45 -0.29
CA PRO A 102 8.00 -9.83 0.54
C PRO A 102 9.30 -10.63 0.56
N GLN A 103 10.41 -9.94 0.35
CA GLN A 103 11.74 -10.54 0.42
C GLN A 103 12.38 -10.26 1.78
N GLY A 104 13.21 -11.17 2.26
CA GLY A 104 13.96 -11.03 3.50
C GLY A 104 14.51 -12.35 4.00
N ASN A 105 15.51 -12.28 4.86
CA ASN A 105 16.09 -13.44 5.50
C ASN A 105 15.68 -13.48 6.99
N PRO A 106 14.81 -14.41 7.41
CA PRO A 106 14.34 -14.48 8.80
C PRO A 106 15.44 -14.83 9.82
N SER A 107 16.57 -15.36 9.35
CA SER A 107 17.72 -15.68 10.20
C SER A 107 18.76 -14.56 10.29
N ALA A 108 18.58 -13.47 9.54
CA ALA A 108 19.45 -12.30 9.60
C ALA A 108 19.19 -11.47 10.87
N PRO A 109 20.08 -10.54 11.23
CA PRO A 109 19.80 -9.54 12.26
C PRO A 109 18.55 -8.73 11.91
N LEU A 110 17.73 -8.45 12.93
CA LEU A 110 16.48 -7.69 12.75
C LEU A 110 16.75 -6.34 12.11
N LYS A 111 16.05 -6.07 11.01
CA LYS A 111 15.84 -4.74 10.43
C LYS A 111 14.36 -4.54 10.21
N ALA A 112 13.83 -3.44 10.71
CA ALA A 112 12.42 -3.08 10.56
C ALA A 112 12.28 -1.62 10.15
N LEU A 113 11.34 -1.35 9.26
CA LEU A 113 10.95 -0.01 8.82
C LEU A 113 9.73 0.43 9.62
N ILE A 114 9.85 1.51 10.38
CA ILE A 114 8.71 2.16 11.05
C ILE A 114 8.05 3.10 10.03
N PHE A 115 6.78 2.89 9.77
CA PHE A 115 6.03 3.75 8.85
C PHE A 115 4.95 4.57 9.55
N ASP A 116 4.53 4.20 10.78
CA ASP A 116 3.58 4.97 11.57
C ASP A 116 3.74 4.73 13.07
N SER A 117 3.18 5.61 13.90
CA SER A 117 3.11 5.44 15.35
C SER A 117 1.96 6.24 15.94
N GLN A 118 1.35 5.70 16.99
CA GLN A 118 0.30 6.39 17.73
C GLN A 118 0.52 6.24 19.24
N TYR A 119 -0.03 7.16 20.01
CA TYR A 119 -0.07 7.05 21.45
C TYR A 119 -1.42 6.51 21.91
N ASP A 120 -1.39 5.41 22.63
CA ASP A 120 -2.54 4.83 23.30
C ASP A 120 -2.43 5.05 24.81
N PRO A 121 -3.47 5.61 25.47
CA PRO A 121 -3.40 5.94 26.91
C PRO A 121 -3.28 4.72 27.82
N TYR A 122 -3.56 3.50 27.34
CA TYR A 122 -3.51 2.28 28.14
C TYR A 122 -2.23 1.47 27.94
N VAL A 123 -1.72 1.44 26.71
CA VAL A 123 -0.54 0.64 26.36
C VAL A 123 0.71 1.48 26.02
N GLY A 124 0.56 2.79 25.93
CA GLY A 124 1.66 3.71 25.60
C GLY A 124 1.86 3.89 24.10
N VAL A 125 3.10 3.98 23.66
CA VAL A 125 3.42 4.18 22.24
C VAL A 125 3.26 2.86 21.48
N VAL A 126 2.35 2.85 20.52
CA VAL A 126 2.17 1.78 19.55
C VAL A 126 2.88 2.17 18.27
N VAL A 127 3.78 1.32 17.80
CA VAL A 127 4.59 1.56 16.61
C VAL A 127 4.16 0.59 15.52
N TYR A 128 3.80 1.12 14.35
CA TYR A 128 3.52 0.32 13.16
C TYR A 128 4.81 0.17 12.36
N PHE A 129 5.19 -1.06 12.10
CA PHE A 129 6.44 -1.36 11.44
C PHE A 129 6.32 -2.57 10.52
N ARG A 130 7.19 -2.61 9.53
CA ARG A 130 7.39 -3.76 8.68
C ARG A 130 8.75 -4.39 8.97
N VAL A 131 8.78 -5.70 9.20
CA VAL A 131 10.05 -6.45 9.30
C VAL A 131 10.62 -6.65 7.90
N MET A 132 11.80 -6.09 7.65
CA MET A 132 12.52 -6.25 6.38
C MET A 132 13.46 -7.47 6.42
N GLU A 133 14.12 -7.69 7.55
CA GLU A 133 14.98 -8.85 7.80
C GLU A 133 14.89 -9.28 9.27
N GLY A 134 15.19 -10.53 9.51
CA GLY A 134 15.19 -11.10 10.86
C GLY A 134 13.80 -11.40 11.39
N THR A 135 13.68 -11.45 12.70
CA THR A 135 12.44 -11.76 13.41
C THR A 135 12.33 -10.88 14.63
N LEU A 136 11.15 -10.30 14.87
CA LEU A 136 10.85 -9.56 16.09
C LEU A 136 10.03 -10.45 17.05
N LYS A 137 10.37 -10.39 18.33
CA LYS A 137 9.65 -11.09 19.40
C LYS A 137 9.52 -10.21 20.64
N LYS A 138 8.46 -10.42 21.40
CA LYS A 138 8.29 -9.82 22.73
C LYS A 138 9.50 -10.04 23.61
N GLY A 139 9.93 -9.01 24.33
CA GLY A 139 11.10 -9.03 25.22
C GLY A 139 12.44 -8.77 24.54
N MET A 140 12.49 -8.70 23.20
CA MET A 140 13.73 -8.36 22.49
C MET A 140 14.14 -6.92 22.76
N GLN A 141 15.48 -6.67 22.73
CA GLN A 141 16.04 -5.32 22.70
C GLN A 141 16.18 -4.86 21.26
N VAL A 142 15.60 -3.72 20.94
CA VAL A 142 15.74 -3.05 19.65
C VAL A 142 16.51 -1.77 19.77
N ARG A 143 17.21 -1.38 18.71
CA ARG A 143 17.95 -0.12 18.62
C ARG A 143 17.40 0.71 17.47
N MET A 144 17.01 1.93 17.75
CA MET A 144 16.64 2.89 16.72
C MET A 144 17.90 3.28 15.94
N MET A 145 17.88 3.13 14.60
CA MET A 145 19.08 3.33 13.79
C MET A 145 19.51 4.80 13.78
N ALA A 146 18.57 5.75 13.70
CA ALA A 146 18.87 7.18 13.61
C ALA A 146 19.40 7.76 14.95
N SER A 147 18.74 7.47 16.07
CA SER A 147 19.07 8.03 17.38
C SER A 147 20.04 7.18 18.21
N GLY A 148 20.19 5.89 17.87
CA GLY A 148 20.92 4.91 18.66
C GLY A 148 20.21 4.47 19.95
N ALA A 149 19.04 5.04 20.26
CA ALA A 149 18.27 4.72 21.47
C ALA A 149 17.84 3.26 21.48
N ARG A 150 17.82 2.66 22.67
CA ARG A 150 17.48 1.24 22.86
C ARG A 150 16.18 1.12 23.63
N TYR A 151 15.34 0.20 23.21
CA TYR A 151 14.05 -0.09 23.83
C TYR A 151 13.82 -1.58 23.94
N SER A 152 13.06 -1.99 24.96
CA SER A 152 12.54 -3.35 25.06
C SER A 152 11.18 -3.43 24.38
N VAL A 153 10.98 -4.44 23.58
CA VAL A 153 9.67 -4.74 22.96
C VAL A 153 8.75 -5.28 24.05
N LEU A 154 7.76 -4.50 24.43
CA LEU A 154 6.80 -4.88 25.47
C LEU A 154 5.83 -5.93 24.97
N ASP A 155 5.35 -5.74 23.75
CA ASP A 155 4.50 -6.68 23.03
C ASP A 155 4.63 -6.49 21.52
N CYS A 156 4.23 -7.49 20.73
CA CYS A 156 4.18 -7.39 19.28
C CYS A 156 3.13 -8.37 18.73
N GLY A 157 2.50 -8.00 17.60
CA GLY A 157 1.46 -8.77 16.94
C GLY A 157 1.19 -8.23 15.54
N TYR A 158 0.15 -8.75 14.91
CA TYR A 158 -0.36 -8.35 13.61
C TYR A 158 -1.63 -7.50 13.76
#